data_cc298449470ec696e3e7e521aea8f187
#
_entry.id   cc298449470ec696e3e7e521aea8f187
#
_cell.length_a   1.000
_cell.length_b   1.000
_cell.length_c   1.000
_cell.angle_alpha   90.00
_cell.angle_beta   90.00
_cell.angle_gamma   90.00
#
_symmetry.space_group_name_H-M   'P 1'
#
loop_
_entity.id
_entity.type
_entity.pdbx_description
1 polymer ?
#
loop_
_entity_poly.entity_id
_entity_poly.type
_entity_poly.pdbx_seq_one_letter_code
_entity_poly.pdbx_strand_id
1 'polypeptide(L)' 'MPETTFHIPSLTDQDAADAVMFVLHDLPCIHQADVNLPAHTAWVSHSTMIAPEDIAAALAEAGFEAEVRG' A
#
# COMPACT_ATOMS: atom_id res chain seq x y z
N MET A 1 15.98 -1.95 5.71
CA MET A 1 14.78 -2.65 5.24
C MET A 1 14.20 -1.90 4.05
N PRO A 2 13.73 -2.60 3.03
CA PRO A 2 13.16 -1.90 1.87
C PRO A 2 11.87 -1.16 2.24
N GLU A 3 11.69 -0.04 1.59
CA GLU A 3 10.50 0.78 1.74
C GLU A 3 9.98 1.11 0.35
N THR A 4 8.67 1.15 0.21
CA THR A 4 8.05 1.47 -1.06
C THR A 4 6.88 2.42 -0.81
N THR A 5 6.77 3.43 -1.66
CA THR A 5 5.64 4.34 -1.64
C THR A 5 4.79 4.07 -2.88
N PHE A 6 3.48 3.95 -2.66
CA PHE A 6 2.52 3.73 -3.73
C PHE A 6 1.65 4.96 -3.88
N HIS A 7 1.39 5.36 -5.12
CA HIS A 7 0.39 6.36 -5.42
C HIS A 7 -0.93 5.65 -5.73
N ILE A 8 -1.98 6.00 -4.98
CA ILE A 8 -3.29 5.35 -5.10
C ILE A 8 -4.34 6.44 -5.31
N PRO A 9 -4.72 6.72 -6.59
CA PRO A 9 -5.66 7.81 -6.88
C PRO A 9 -7.01 7.65 -6.21
N SER A 10 -7.47 6.43 -5.97
CA SER A 10 -8.76 6.19 -5.31
C SER A 10 -8.71 6.34 -3.80
N LEU A 11 -7.58 6.71 -3.24
CA LEU A 11 -7.41 6.95 -1.81
C LEU A 11 -7.94 8.35 -1.47
N THR A 12 -9.25 8.48 -1.38
CA THR A 12 -9.91 9.78 -1.30
C THR A 12 -10.62 10.04 0.04
N ASP A 13 -10.84 9.00 0.86
CA ASP A 13 -11.51 9.14 2.14
C ASP A 13 -10.95 8.16 3.16
N GLN A 14 -11.40 8.28 4.41
CA GLN A 14 -10.92 7.45 5.50
C GLN A 14 -11.30 5.98 5.30
N ASP A 15 -12.45 5.70 4.70
CA ASP A 15 -12.85 4.33 4.44
C ASP A 15 -11.88 3.66 3.48
N ALA A 16 -11.45 4.37 2.44
CA ALA A 16 -10.44 3.87 1.52
C ALA A 16 -9.11 3.65 2.24
N ALA A 17 -8.71 4.60 3.08
CA ALA A 17 -7.47 4.46 3.86
C ALA A 17 -7.51 3.24 4.76
N ASP A 18 -8.62 3.01 5.44
CA ASP A 18 -8.78 1.84 6.32
C ASP A 18 -8.70 0.55 5.52
N ALA A 19 -9.33 0.50 4.36
CA ALA A 19 -9.29 -0.67 3.49
C ALA A 19 -7.87 -0.96 3.01
N VAL A 20 -7.14 0.07 2.59
CA VAL A 20 -5.74 -0.08 2.17
C VAL A 20 -4.88 -0.59 3.32
N MET A 21 -5.03 -0.01 4.50
CA MET A 21 -4.29 -0.45 5.68
C MET A 21 -4.61 -1.91 6.01
N PHE A 22 -5.87 -2.30 5.92
CA PHE A 22 -6.27 -3.68 6.16
C PHE A 22 -5.57 -4.64 5.20
N VAL A 23 -5.55 -4.30 3.91
CA VAL A 23 -4.88 -5.12 2.90
C VAL A 23 -3.40 -5.23 3.20
N LEU A 24 -2.75 -4.11 3.52
CA LEU A 24 -1.31 -4.10 3.79
C LEU A 24 -0.96 -4.92 5.03
N HIS A 25 -1.75 -4.81 6.09
CA HIS A 25 -1.50 -5.57 7.32
C HIS A 25 -1.80 -7.05 7.17
N ASP A 26 -2.62 -7.42 6.19
CA ASP A 26 -2.94 -8.82 5.90
C ASP A 26 -1.82 -9.52 5.11
N LEU A 27 -0.93 -8.77 4.49
CA LEU A 27 0.15 -9.33 3.70
C LEU A 27 1.31 -9.80 4.58
N PRO A 28 1.96 -10.91 4.19
CA PRO A 28 3.16 -11.34 4.89
C PRO A 28 4.31 -10.39 4.60
N CYS A 29 5.30 -10.37 5.49
CA CYS A 29 6.55 -9.61 5.29
C CYS A 29 6.38 -8.09 5.31
N ILE A 30 5.24 -7.59 5.75
CA ILE A 30 5.02 -6.15 5.95
C ILE A 30 5.33 -5.82 7.41
N HIS A 31 6.25 -4.88 7.61
CA HIS A 31 6.66 -4.45 8.95
C HIS A 31 5.87 -3.26 9.44
N GLN A 32 5.71 -2.26 8.58
CA GLN A 32 4.94 -1.06 8.88
C GLN A 32 4.25 -0.56 7.62
N ALA A 33 3.15 0.13 7.82
CA ALA A 33 2.42 0.76 6.73
C ALA A 33 1.81 2.05 7.23
N ASP A 34 1.73 3.03 6.35
CA ASP A 34 1.11 4.32 6.67
C ASP A 34 0.44 4.85 5.41
N VAL A 35 -0.61 5.64 5.60
CA VAL A 35 -1.40 6.18 4.50
C VAL A 35 -1.47 7.69 4.64
N ASN A 36 -1.25 8.40 3.54
CA ASN A 36 -1.36 9.84 3.48
C ASN A 36 -2.50 10.21 2.51
N LEU A 37 -3.67 10.53 3.06
CA LEU A 37 -4.84 10.85 2.25
C LEU A 37 -4.64 12.07 1.35
N PRO A 38 -4.13 13.21 1.85
CA PRO A 38 -3.93 14.39 1.00
C PRO A 38 -3.02 14.14 -0.19
N ALA A 39 -2.05 13.26 -0.03
CA ALA A 39 -1.10 12.95 -1.09
C ALA A 39 -1.52 11.75 -1.93
N HIS A 40 -2.59 11.05 -1.57
CA HIS A 40 -3.04 9.81 -2.21
C HIS A 40 -1.95 8.76 -2.26
N THR A 41 -1.17 8.65 -1.18
CA THR A 41 -0.04 7.72 -1.12
C THR A 41 -0.16 6.77 0.06
N ALA A 42 0.46 5.60 -0.10
CA ALA A 42 0.64 4.64 0.98
C ALA A 42 2.12 4.27 1.05
N TRP A 43 2.69 4.39 2.23
CA TRP A 43 4.08 4.04 2.47
C TRP A 43 4.13 2.69 3.18
N VAL A 44 5.03 1.82 2.72
CA VAL A 44 5.15 0.46 3.26
C VAL A 44 6.61 0.15 3.52
N SER A 45 6.89 -0.34 4.72
CA SER A 45 8.18 -0.93 5.06
C SER A 45 8.01 -2.44 5.05
N HIS A 46 8.79 -3.13 4.23
CA HIS A 46 8.62 -4.57 4.02
C HIS A 46 9.97 -5.26 3.90
N SER A 47 9.97 -6.59 3.94
CA SER A 47 11.19 -7.36 3.75
C SER A 47 11.47 -7.56 2.26
N THR A 48 12.68 -8.04 1.95
CA THR A 48 13.05 -8.34 0.56
C THR A 48 12.35 -9.58 0.03
N MET A 49 11.63 -10.31 0.87
CA MET A 49 10.91 -11.51 0.47
C MET A 49 9.61 -11.22 -0.27
N ILE A 50 9.18 -9.95 -0.27
CA ILE A 50 8.01 -9.52 -1.03
C ILE A 50 8.44 -8.39 -1.97
N ALA A 51 7.98 -8.43 -3.20
CA ALA A 51 8.29 -7.38 -4.18
C ALA A 51 7.21 -6.30 -4.14
N PRO A 52 7.57 -5.04 -4.49
CA PRO A 52 6.56 -3.98 -4.58
C PRO A 52 5.39 -4.33 -5.52
N GLU A 53 5.66 -5.04 -6.60
CA GLU A 53 4.61 -5.46 -7.54
C GLU A 53 3.60 -6.41 -6.89
N ASP A 54 4.04 -7.24 -5.96
CA ASP A 54 3.17 -8.14 -5.23
C ASP A 54 2.22 -7.38 -4.33
N ILE A 55 2.72 -6.33 -3.68
CA ILE A 55 1.90 -5.45 -2.84
C ILE A 55 0.88 -4.71 -3.71
N ALA A 56 1.33 -4.17 -4.84
CA ALA A 56 0.45 -3.47 -5.76
C ALA A 56 -0.65 -4.40 -6.30
N ALA A 57 -0.31 -5.64 -6.59
CA ALA A 57 -1.29 -6.63 -7.05
C ALA A 57 -2.35 -6.91 -5.99
N ALA A 58 -1.93 -7.03 -4.73
CA ALA A 58 -2.87 -7.23 -3.62
C ALA A 58 -3.83 -6.05 -3.47
N LEU A 59 -3.32 -4.83 -3.61
CA LEU A 59 -4.15 -3.63 -3.57
C LEU A 59 -5.12 -3.59 -4.75
N ALA A 60 -4.67 -3.99 -5.94
CA ALA A 60 -5.51 -4.04 -7.12
C ALA A 60 -6.66 -5.04 -6.95
N GLU A 61 -6.40 -6.18 -6.33
CA GLU A 61 -7.44 -7.16 -6.04
C GLU A 61 -8.50 -6.63 -5.09
N ALA A 62 -8.12 -5.70 -4.22
CA ALA A 62 -9.04 -5.05 -3.31
C ALA A 62 -9.77 -3.85 -3.95
N GLY A 63 -9.48 -3.56 -5.22
CA GLY A 63 -10.12 -2.47 -5.93
C GLY A 63 -9.33 -1.17 -5.94
N PHE A 64 -8.07 -1.18 -5.52
CA PHE A 64 -7.23 0.01 -5.47
C PHE A 64 -6.10 -0.09 -6.49
N GLU A 65 -6.08 0.81 -7.48
CA GLU A 65 -4.96 0.89 -8.39
C GLU A 65 -3.80 1.56 -7.69
N ALA A 66 -2.66 0.89 -7.62
CA ALA A 66 -1.49 1.40 -6.94
C ALA A 66 -0.31 1.47 -7.90
N GLU A 67 0.34 2.62 -7.94
CA GLU A 67 1.56 2.81 -8.73
C GLU A 67 2.75 2.90 -7.77
N VAL A 68 3.81 2.18 -8.09
CA VAL A 68 5.04 2.22 -7.31
C VAL A 68 5.75 3.55 -7.57
N ARG A 69 6.04 4.29 -6.50
CA ARG A 69 6.69 5.60 -6.60
C ARG A 69 8.12 5.62 -6.07
N GLY A 70 8.54 4.57 -5.45
CA GLY A 70 9.90 4.58 -4.96
C GLY A 70 10.24 3.72 -3.80
#